data_f5853aa2baead4d5e2aeaf1c86f03b1f
#
_entry.id   f5853aa2baead4d5e2aeaf1c86f03b1f
#
_cell.length_a   1.000
_cell.length_b   1.000
_cell.length_c   1.000
_cell.angle_alpha   90.00
_cell.angle_beta   90.00
_cell.angle_gamma   90.00
#
_symmetry.space_group_name_H-M   'P 1'
#
loop_
_entity.id
_entity.type
_entity.pdbx_description
1 polymer ?
#
loop_
_entity_poly.entity_id
_entity_poly.type
_entity_poly.pdbx_seq_one_letter_code
_entity_poly.pdbx_strand_id
1 'polypeptide(L)'
;YGFMCLAFGMFNTYCYLNSFDSMSFWRFINGLLIFSASYFPITFLLLVGGLKDTIKFAILLLFFYLSGTFLVKEYAGSAEMTFVQSLLPILIYNAIPIVLILILRTKRIKSVGILLYAFFIIVVSGPLLLYFGLSSNPAFLRSVAGSLINLDFKAYQVHIILILISLAIAFGIGWLLIKKIRSWYLNKQLNDIQLNADAIVLLFNINYAVFILLNDIGFALLSLLAFPIYKLVGYACFSLLRKRKIRSQAPRLLLLRVFALGDDSRNLFERIMRYWRYAGSIQMISGPDLATTTIEPHELIAYLSGQLNNAFCEDEDSIKTNISKADLLPDLDSTHRVNEFFCRDNNWKQVLKGLVNSSDLVLMDLRRFSNAFNGCKYEIKALVNWFPMAKTIFIVDEFTDIEFTKATFIEGFEAADPNSVNLKSTTKITLFKTGKSQGDDVFKILDILCSKIDENPNQP
;
A
#
# COMPACT_ATOMS: atom_id res chain seq x y z
N TYR A 1 10.58 10.28 1.99
CA TYR A 1 11.08 8.99 2.52
C TYR A 1 12.62 8.93 2.58
N GLY A 2 13.36 9.46 1.59
CA GLY A 2 14.83 9.45 1.59
C GLY A 2 15.45 10.01 2.88
N PHE A 3 15.03 11.21 3.30
CA PHE A 3 15.50 11.81 4.55
C PHE A 3 15.13 11.00 5.81
N MET A 4 13.95 10.38 5.79
CA MET A 4 13.52 9.51 6.88
C MET A 4 14.42 8.28 7.02
N CYS A 5 14.73 7.60 5.91
CA CYS A 5 15.63 6.44 5.89
C CYS A 5 17.07 6.81 6.23
N LEU A 6 17.52 8.00 5.81
CA LEU A 6 18.84 8.52 6.16
C LEU A 6 18.97 8.73 7.67
N ALA A 7 18.00 9.40 8.30
CA ALA A 7 17.99 9.63 9.74
C ALA A 7 17.95 8.31 10.53
N PHE A 8 17.14 7.35 10.06
CA PHE A 8 17.07 5.99 10.58
C PHE A 8 18.45 5.29 10.49
N GLY A 9 19.08 5.33 9.33
CA GLY A 9 20.39 4.74 9.10
C GLY A 9 21.49 5.36 9.95
N MET A 10 21.51 6.69 10.05
CA MET A 10 22.48 7.44 10.89
C MET A 10 22.40 7.02 12.35
N PHE A 11 21.20 6.92 12.90
CA PHE A 11 21.02 6.57 14.30
C PHE A 11 21.40 5.11 14.60
N ASN A 12 21.01 4.16 13.73
CA ASN A 12 21.44 2.76 13.87
C ASN A 12 22.96 2.61 13.73
N THR A 13 23.58 3.35 12.79
CA THR A 13 25.05 3.36 12.63
C THR A 13 25.74 3.87 13.91
N TYR A 14 25.22 4.94 14.49
CA TYR A 14 25.72 5.48 15.76
C TYR A 14 25.65 4.43 16.87
N CYS A 15 24.51 3.77 17.07
CA CYS A 15 24.35 2.72 18.08
C CYS A 15 25.30 1.53 17.82
N TYR A 16 25.41 1.08 16.56
CA TYR A 16 26.27 -0.03 16.19
C TYR A 16 27.73 0.25 16.46
N LEU A 17 28.26 1.39 16.04
CA LEU A 17 29.67 1.70 16.23
C LEU A 17 30.05 1.94 17.69
N ASN A 18 29.16 2.52 18.48
CA ASN A 18 29.42 2.70 19.92
C ASN A 18 29.32 1.38 20.69
N SER A 19 28.57 0.39 20.21
CA SER A 19 28.57 -0.94 20.83
C SER A 19 29.93 -1.67 20.75
N PHE A 20 30.88 -1.16 19.94
CA PHE A 20 32.25 -1.69 19.78
C PHE A 20 33.34 -0.71 20.20
N ASP A 21 32.98 0.46 20.72
CA ASP A 21 33.93 1.57 20.98
C ASP A 21 34.83 1.91 19.78
N SER A 22 34.29 1.82 18.56
CA SER A 22 35.06 1.84 17.30
C SER A 22 34.71 2.99 16.36
N MET A 23 34.33 4.17 16.91
CA MET A 23 33.97 5.34 16.09
C MET A 23 35.11 5.81 15.21
N SER A 24 34.91 5.82 13.89
CA SER A 24 35.74 6.54 12.92
C SER A 24 34.87 7.04 11.77
N PHE A 25 35.33 8.10 11.08
CA PHE A 25 34.58 8.67 9.96
C PHE A 25 34.25 7.64 8.87
N TRP A 26 35.24 6.86 8.44
CA TRP A 26 35.03 5.84 7.39
C TRP A 26 34.15 4.69 7.84
N ARG A 27 34.29 4.25 9.08
CA ARG A 27 33.38 3.23 9.65
C ARG A 27 31.96 3.76 9.76
N PHE A 28 31.79 5.05 10.08
CA PHE A 28 30.47 5.67 10.09
C PHE A 28 29.84 5.70 8.70
N ILE A 29 30.58 6.08 7.65
CA ILE A 29 30.08 6.07 6.27
C ILE A 29 29.70 4.66 5.83
N ASN A 30 30.53 3.65 6.11
CA ASN A 30 30.21 2.26 5.79
C ASN A 30 28.98 1.74 6.56
N GLY A 31 28.90 2.04 7.85
CA GLY A 31 27.71 1.72 8.64
C GLY A 31 26.45 2.38 8.08
N LEU A 32 26.54 3.66 7.72
CA LEU A 32 25.43 4.40 7.12
C LEU A 32 24.94 3.75 5.82
N LEU A 33 25.83 3.29 4.96
CA LEU A 33 25.47 2.57 3.73
C LEU A 33 24.71 1.27 4.06
N ILE A 34 25.15 0.51 5.05
CA ILE A 34 24.50 -0.74 5.47
C ILE A 34 23.15 -0.47 6.13
N PHE A 35 23.10 0.41 7.13
CA PHE A 35 21.91 0.65 7.94
C PHE A 35 20.86 1.53 7.24
N SER A 36 21.18 2.17 6.10
CA SER A 36 20.20 2.84 5.24
C SER A 36 19.56 1.92 4.20
N ALA A 37 19.86 0.63 4.18
CA ALA A 37 19.37 -0.33 3.18
C ALA A 37 17.84 -0.45 3.15
N SER A 38 17.11 -0.02 4.19
CA SER A 38 15.65 0.11 4.19
C SER A 38 15.12 1.04 3.07
N TYR A 39 15.98 1.94 2.57
CA TYR A 39 15.65 2.81 1.45
C TYR A 39 15.31 2.03 0.17
N PHE A 40 15.98 0.92 -0.09
CA PHE A 40 15.76 0.15 -1.33
C PHE A 40 14.36 -0.44 -1.45
N PRO A 41 13.82 -1.23 -0.49
CA PRO A 41 12.45 -1.72 -0.59
C PRO A 41 11.40 -0.60 -0.65
N ILE A 42 11.62 0.52 0.05
CA ILE A 42 10.72 1.67 0.02
C ILE A 42 10.76 2.33 -1.37
N THR A 43 11.96 2.53 -1.94
CA THR A 43 12.09 3.07 -3.31
C THR A 43 11.46 2.13 -4.33
N PHE A 44 11.62 0.83 -4.17
CA PHE A 44 10.97 -0.17 -5.00
C PHE A 44 9.44 -0.06 -4.91
N LEU A 45 8.89 0.02 -3.70
CA LEU A 45 7.46 0.21 -3.47
C LEU A 45 6.90 1.45 -4.18
N LEU A 46 7.64 2.56 -4.15
CA LEU A 46 7.20 3.84 -4.69
C LEU A 46 7.36 3.95 -6.22
N LEU A 47 8.46 3.47 -6.77
CA LEU A 47 8.89 3.80 -8.14
C LEU A 47 8.75 2.67 -9.15
N VAL A 48 8.86 1.40 -8.71
CA VAL A 48 8.91 0.29 -9.65
C VAL A 48 7.51 -0.10 -10.13
N GLY A 49 7.29 0.06 -11.44
CA GLY A 49 6.00 -0.23 -12.08
C GLY A 49 6.00 -1.40 -13.05
N GLY A 50 7.16 -1.92 -13.46
CA GLY A 50 7.25 -2.97 -14.48
C GLY A 50 8.55 -3.77 -14.48
N LEU A 51 8.65 -4.77 -15.36
CA LEU A 51 9.82 -5.65 -15.43
C LEU A 51 11.11 -4.90 -15.74
N LYS A 52 11.07 -3.93 -16.66
CA LYS A 52 12.25 -3.13 -17.03
C LYS A 52 12.78 -2.32 -15.84
N ASP A 53 11.89 -1.74 -15.06
CA ASP A 53 12.25 -0.97 -13.87
C ASP A 53 12.78 -1.89 -12.77
N THR A 54 12.21 -3.09 -12.63
CA THR A 54 12.71 -4.12 -11.70
C THR A 54 14.15 -4.51 -12.04
N ILE A 55 14.48 -4.70 -13.33
CA ILE A 55 15.84 -5.05 -13.76
C ILE A 55 16.82 -3.91 -13.46
N LYS A 56 16.46 -2.67 -13.81
CA LYS A 56 17.28 -1.48 -13.49
C LYS A 56 17.55 -1.37 -11.99
N PHE A 57 16.51 -1.59 -11.19
CA PHE A 57 16.61 -1.55 -9.74
C PHE A 57 17.51 -2.67 -9.19
N ALA A 58 17.39 -3.90 -9.71
CA ALA A 58 18.25 -5.02 -9.33
C ALA A 58 19.73 -4.76 -9.65
N ILE A 59 20.01 -4.15 -10.82
CA ILE A 59 21.38 -3.74 -11.19
C ILE A 59 21.91 -2.68 -10.22
N LEU A 60 21.11 -1.67 -9.87
CA LEU A 60 21.48 -0.64 -8.92
C LEU A 60 21.77 -1.24 -7.54
N LEU A 61 20.93 -2.17 -7.08
CA LEU A 61 21.08 -2.86 -5.81
C LEU A 61 22.39 -3.70 -5.79
N LEU A 62 22.63 -4.44 -6.86
CA LEU A 62 23.88 -5.22 -7.01
C LEU A 62 25.12 -4.31 -6.96
N PHE A 63 25.09 -3.20 -7.70
CA PHE A 63 26.17 -2.21 -7.69
C PHE A 63 26.40 -1.65 -6.28
N PHE A 64 25.32 -1.34 -5.55
CA PHE A 64 25.39 -0.87 -4.17
C PHE A 64 26.07 -1.90 -3.25
N TYR A 65 25.70 -3.18 -3.34
CA TYR A 65 26.31 -4.23 -2.53
C TYR A 65 27.79 -4.48 -2.88
N LEU A 66 28.13 -4.47 -4.16
CA LEU A 66 29.53 -4.65 -4.58
C LEU A 66 30.40 -3.48 -4.12
N SER A 67 29.92 -2.23 -4.28
CA SER A 67 30.66 -1.05 -3.80
C SER A 67 30.76 -1.00 -2.27
N GLY A 68 29.70 -1.37 -1.54
CA GLY A 68 29.72 -1.50 -0.08
C GLY A 68 30.72 -2.56 0.39
N THR A 69 30.77 -3.72 -0.26
CA THR A 69 31.75 -4.79 0.03
C THR A 69 33.17 -4.30 -0.19
N PHE A 70 33.42 -3.59 -1.29
CA PHE A 70 34.73 -3.02 -1.60
C PHE A 70 35.14 -2.00 -0.52
N LEU A 71 34.26 -1.08 -0.14
CA LEU A 71 34.52 -0.09 0.90
C LEU A 71 34.79 -0.74 2.26
N VAL A 72 34.01 -1.77 2.64
CA VAL A 72 34.25 -2.51 3.90
C VAL A 72 35.61 -3.19 3.88
N LYS A 73 35.98 -3.83 2.78
CA LYS A 73 37.29 -4.49 2.64
C LYS A 73 38.44 -3.49 2.74
N GLU A 74 38.36 -2.37 2.02
CA GLU A 74 39.50 -1.43 1.91
C GLU A 74 39.70 -0.57 3.17
N TYR A 75 38.60 -0.11 3.79
CA TYR A 75 38.62 0.90 4.85
C TYR A 75 38.27 0.40 6.25
N ALA A 76 37.73 -0.81 6.40
CA ALA A 76 37.37 -1.35 7.71
C ALA A 76 38.52 -2.12 8.38
N GLY A 77 39.75 -2.09 7.82
CA GLY A 77 40.93 -2.76 8.37
C GLY A 77 40.89 -4.28 8.23
N SER A 78 40.06 -4.80 7.34
CA SER A 78 39.95 -6.25 7.06
C SER A 78 40.79 -6.67 5.86
N ALA A 79 42.01 -6.12 5.72
CA ALA A 79 42.91 -6.39 4.59
C ALA A 79 43.19 -7.89 4.38
N GLU A 80 43.08 -8.70 5.44
CA GLU A 80 43.27 -10.17 5.37
C GLU A 80 42.00 -10.93 4.92
N MET A 81 40.80 -10.29 4.89
CA MET A 81 39.58 -10.95 4.47
C MET A 81 39.49 -11.06 2.95
N THR A 82 39.06 -12.21 2.47
CA THR A 82 38.73 -12.40 1.07
C THR A 82 37.45 -11.62 0.71
N PHE A 83 37.28 -11.27 -0.57
CA PHE A 83 36.08 -10.58 -1.05
C PHE A 83 34.80 -11.33 -0.63
N VAL A 84 34.77 -12.65 -0.70
CA VAL A 84 33.62 -13.49 -0.31
C VAL A 84 33.33 -13.39 1.19
N GLN A 85 34.36 -13.38 2.03
CA GLN A 85 34.21 -13.22 3.48
C GLN A 85 33.67 -11.84 3.86
N SER A 86 33.97 -10.80 3.08
CA SER A 86 33.42 -9.46 3.27
C SER A 86 31.97 -9.33 2.73
N LEU A 87 31.64 -10.05 1.64
CA LEU A 87 30.33 -10.04 1.01
C LEU A 87 29.27 -10.79 1.83
N LEU A 88 29.65 -11.93 2.43
CA LEU A 88 28.72 -12.82 3.13
C LEU A 88 27.95 -12.12 4.27
N PRO A 89 28.61 -11.40 5.21
CA PRO A 89 27.90 -10.62 6.22
C PRO A 89 26.94 -9.61 5.60
N ILE A 90 27.35 -8.85 4.57
CA ILE A 90 26.50 -7.86 3.91
C ILE A 90 25.24 -8.52 3.33
N LEU A 91 25.34 -9.68 2.69
CA LEU A 91 24.21 -10.42 2.17
C LEU A 91 23.28 -10.92 3.28
N ILE A 92 23.85 -11.43 4.39
CA ILE A 92 23.07 -11.88 5.55
C ILE A 92 22.31 -10.69 6.17
N TYR A 93 23.00 -9.56 6.42
CA TYR A 93 22.40 -8.34 6.96
C TYR A 93 21.28 -7.78 6.05
N ASN A 94 21.40 -8.00 4.75
CA ASN A 94 20.47 -7.49 3.75
C ASN A 94 19.59 -8.57 3.12
N ALA A 95 19.47 -9.75 3.72
CA ALA A 95 18.54 -10.78 3.27
C ALA A 95 17.08 -10.29 3.32
N ILE A 96 16.72 -9.51 4.34
CA ILE A 96 15.38 -8.91 4.50
C ILE A 96 14.99 -8.02 3.29
N PRO A 97 15.81 -7.04 2.82
CA PRO A 97 15.53 -6.28 1.61
C PRO A 97 15.20 -7.14 0.40
N ILE A 98 15.98 -8.19 0.19
CA ILE A 98 15.81 -9.09 -0.96
C ILE A 98 14.46 -9.81 -0.86
N VAL A 99 14.13 -10.36 0.30
CA VAL A 99 12.84 -11.02 0.55
C VAL A 99 11.67 -10.04 0.35
N LEU A 100 11.77 -8.83 0.88
CA LEU A 100 10.73 -7.80 0.73
C LEU A 100 10.53 -7.40 -0.73
N ILE A 101 11.59 -7.25 -1.52
CA ILE A 101 11.50 -6.97 -2.95
C ILE A 101 10.82 -8.12 -3.70
N LEU A 102 11.14 -9.38 -3.35
CA LEU A 102 10.47 -10.54 -3.92
C LEU A 102 8.97 -10.58 -3.59
N ILE A 103 8.59 -10.27 -2.35
CA ILE A 103 7.19 -10.15 -1.92
C ILE A 103 6.48 -9.05 -2.72
N LEU A 104 7.08 -7.86 -2.84
CA LEU A 104 6.52 -6.75 -3.60
C LEU A 104 6.33 -7.05 -5.10
N ARG A 105 7.10 -7.99 -5.63
CA ARG A 105 6.95 -8.44 -7.02
C ARG A 105 5.74 -9.36 -7.23
N THR A 106 5.25 -10.02 -6.18
CA THR A 106 4.13 -10.96 -6.27
C THR A 106 2.83 -10.21 -6.51
N LYS A 107 2.21 -10.39 -7.69
CA LYS A 107 1.04 -9.62 -8.12
C LYS A 107 -0.15 -9.67 -7.15
N ARG A 108 -0.43 -10.87 -6.59
CA ARG A 108 -1.62 -11.11 -5.75
C ARG A 108 -1.57 -10.46 -4.37
N ILE A 109 -0.37 -10.37 -3.78
CA ILE A 109 -0.18 -9.89 -2.41
C ILE A 109 0.66 -8.60 -2.35
N LYS A 110 0.86 -7.94 -3.51
CA LYS A 110 1.72 -6.76 -3.63
C LYS A 110 1.43 -5.68 -2.57
N SER A 111 0.14 -5.40 -2.35
CA SER A 111 -0.29 -4.32 -1.46
C SER A 111 -0.19 -4.69 0.02
N VAL A 112 -0.34 -5.97 0.37
CA VAL A 112 -0.42 -6.43 1.77
C VAL A 112 0.69 -7.41 2.17
N GLY A 113 1.48 -7.89 1.21
CA GLY A 113 2.50 -8.92 1.47
C GLY A 113 3.51 -8.53 2.53
N ILE A 114 3.92 -7.27 2.56
CA ILE A 114 4.84 -6.73 3.57
C ILE A 114 4.17 -6.72 4.95
N LEU A 115 2.90 -6.32 5.02
CA LEU A 115 2.14 -6.27 6.27
C LEU A 115 1.94 -7.68 6.84
N LEU A 116 1.62 -8.65 5.97
CA LEU A 116 1.52 -10.05 6.36
C LEU A 116 2.87 -10.59 6.85
N TYR A 117 3.96 -10.29 6.15
CA TYR A 117 5.29 -10.71 6.56
C TYR A 117 5.69 -10.11 7.91
N ALA A 118 5.47 -8.79 8.09
CA ALA A 118 5.71 -8.12 9.38
C ALA A 118 4.84 -8.71 10.49
N PHE A 119 3.57 -8.98 10.21
CA PHE A 119 2.65 -9.61 11.14
C PHE A 119 3.14 -10.99 11.57
N PHE A 120 3.54 -11.85 10.64
CA PHE A 120 4.06 -13.18 10.97
C PHE A 120 5.32 -13.11 11.84
N ILE A 121 6.27 -12.21 11.50
CA ILE A 121 7.48 -12.04 12.32
C ILE A 121 7.12 -11.60 13.74
N ILE A 122 6.23 -10.62 13.90
CA ILE A 122 5.82 -10.13 15.22
C ILE A 122 5.09 -11.22 16.01
N VAL A 123 4.19 -11.96 15.36
CA VAL A 123 3.44 -13.05 16.01
C VAL A 123 4.34 -14.19 16.46
N VAL A 124 5.39 -14.50 15.73
CA VAL A 124 6.34 -15.56 16.10
C VAL A 124 7.38 -15.07 17.10
N SER A 125 7.99 -13.90 16.85
CA SER A 125 9.08 -13.37 17.68
C SER A 125 8.60 -12.74 18.98
N GLY A 126 7.42 -12.12 19.00
CA GLY A 126 6.89 -11.42 20.17
C GLY A 126 6.74 -12.34 21.41
N PRO A 127 6.03 -13.46 21.31
CA PRO A 127 5.92 -14.43 22.41
C PRO A 127 7.27 -15.01 22.84
N LEU A 128 8.17 -15.29 21.89
CA LEU A 128 9.50 -15.80 22.20
C LEU A 128 10.35 -14.78 22.97
N LEU A 129 10.35 -13.52 22.55
CA LEU A 129 11.05 -12.45 23.25
C LEU A 129 10.49 -12.23 24.66
N LEU A 130 9.18 -12.27 24.82
CA LEU A 130 8.54 -12.18 26.13
C LEU A 130 8.91 -13.39 27.01
N TYR A 131 8.86 -14.60 26.46
CA TYR A 131 9.26 -15.81 27.18
C TYR A 131 10.71 -15.72 27.65
N PHE A 132 11.65 -15.37 26.75
CA PHE A 132 13.06 -15.22 27.10
C PHE A 132 13.28 -14.09 28.11
N GLY A 133 12.60 -12.95 27.97
CA GLY A 133 12.66 -11.83 28.92
C GLY A 133 12.18 -12.23 30.31
N LEU A 134 11.08 -12.97 30.42
CA LEU A 134 10.54 -13.46 31.67
C LEU A 134 11.45 -14.55 32.29
N SER A 135 11.97 -15.47 31.46
CA SER A 135 12.81 -16.57 31.94
C SER A 135 14.25 -16.15 32.28
N SER A 136 14.74 -15.06 31.73
CA SER A 136 16.09 -14.52 32.03
C SER A 136 16.12 -13.68 33.30
N ASN A 137 14.98 -13.32 33.89
CA ASN A 137 14.93 -12.62 35.18
C ASN A 137 14.91 -13.63 36.31
N PRO A 138 16.04 -13.80 37.07
CA PRO A 138 16.14 -14.83 38.11
C PRO A 138 15.16 -14.63 39.28
N ALA A 139 14.83 -13.37 39.61
CA ALA A 139 13.91 -13.06 40.70
C ALA A 139 12.47 -13.41 40.30
N PHE A 140 12.06 -13.04 39.10
CA PHE A 140 10.76 -13.37 38.54
C PHE A 140 10.59 -14.89 38.39
N LEU A 141 11.60 -15.56 37.79
CA LEU A 141 11.55 -17.00 37.59
C LEU A 141 11.43 -17.76 38.93
N ARG A 142 12.20 -17.38 39.97
CA ARG A 142 12.12 -17.99 41.29
C ARG A 142 10.76 -17.75 41.96
N SER A 143 10.20 -16.56 41.82
CA SER A 143 8.88 -16.23 42.38
C SER A 143 7.77 -17.06 41.73
N VAL A 144 7.71 -17.06 40.40
CA VAL A 144 6.67 -17.79 39.65
C VAL A 144 6.88 -19.30 39.70
N ALA A 145 8.10 -19.77 39.48
CA ALA A 145 8.41 -21.20 39.54
C ALA A 145 8.25 -21.76 40.96
N GLY A 146 8.69 -21.02 41.98
CA GLY A 146 8.49 -21.42 43.37
C GLY A 146 7.03 -21.57 43.74
N SER A 147 6.19 -20.63 43.33
CA SER A 147 4.75 -20.70 43.58
C SER A 147 4.08 -21.89 42.86
N LEU A 148 4.47 -22.17 41.63
CA LEU A 148 3.95 -23.28 40.81
C LEU A 148 4.48 -24.65 41.29
N ILE A 149 5.74 -24.73 41.66
CA ILE A 149 6.33 -25.95 42.22
C ILE A 149 5.68 -26.32 43.57
N ASN A 150 5.36 -25.35 44.37
CA ASN A 150 4.59 -25.57 45.63
C ASN A 150 3.16 -26.09 45.38
N LEU A 151 2.66 -26.00 44.15
CA LEU A 151 1.40 -26.55 43.65
C LEU A 151 1.60 -27.86 42.86
N ASP A 152 2.72 -28.57 43.08
CA ASP A 152 3.09 -29.86 42.44
C ASP A 152 3.30 -29.81 40.91
N PHE A 153 3.50 -28.60 40.34
CA PHE A 153 3.83 -28.52 38.88
C PHE A 153 5.29 -28.95 38.65
N LYS A 154 5.49 -29.78 37.59
CA LYS A 154 6.80 -30.18 37.14
C LYS A 154 7.47 -29.05 36.35
N ALA A 155 8.81 -29.00 36.29
CA ALA A 155 9.57 -27.95 35.65
C ALA A 155 9.11 -27.68 34.18
N TYR A 156 8.85 -28.72 33.40
CA TYR A 156 8.37 -28.54 32.02
C TYR A 156 6.97 -27.90 31.95
N GLN A 157 6.10 -28.14 32.94
CA GLN A 157 4.78 -27.52 33.02
C GLN A 157 4.88 -26.02 33.33
N VAL A 158 5.86 -25.63 34.18
CA VAL A 158 6.15 -24.21 34.44
C VAL A 158 6.56 -23.49 33.15
N HIS A 159 7.43 -24.08 32.32
CA HIS A 159 7.81 -23.50 31.03
C HIS A 159 6.63 -23.41 30.08
N ILE A 160 5.76 -24.41 30.01
CA ILE A 160 4.52 -24.36 29.19
C ILE A 160 3.63 -23.20 29.65
N ILE A 161 3.44 -23.04 30.96
CA ILE A 161 2.62 -21.95 31.53
C ILE A 161 3.24 -20.59 31.14
N LEU A 162 4.56 -20.41 31.24
CA LEU A 162 5.22 -19.17 30.85
C LEU A 162 5.07 -18.87 29.35
N ILE A 163 5.13 -19.90 28.51
CA ILE A 163 4.89 -19.74 27.04
C ILE A 163 3.43 -19.32 26.82
N LEU A 164 2.46 -19.94 27.46
CA LEU A 164 1.03 -19.59 27.34
C LEU A 164 0.75 -18.16 27.81
N ILE A 165 1.37 -17.74 28.94
CA ILE A 165 1.26 -16.36 29.45
C ILE A 165 1.87 -15.38 28.41
N SER A 166 3.03 -15.70 27.87
CA SER A 166 3.69 -14.86 26.84
C SER A 166 2.84 -14.73 25.58
N LEU A 167 2.22 -15.82 25.13
CA LEU A 167 1.26 -15.83 24.01
C LEU A 167 0.04 -14.96 24.31
N ALA A 168 -0.55 -15.09 25.50
CA ALA A 168 -1.74 -14.33 25.89
C ALA A 168 -1.44 -12.81 25.95
N ILE A 169 -0.29 -12.43 26.52
CA ILE A 169 0.16 -11.03 26.57
C ILE A 169 0.40 -10.50 25.16
N ALA A 170 1.15 -11.25 24.33
CA ALA A 170 1.42 -10.85 22.95
C ALA A 170 0.15 -10.68 22.11
N PHE A 171 -0.82 -11.61 22.28
CA PHE A 171 -2.11 -11.51 21.62
C PHE A 171 -2.89 -10.28 22.07
N GLY A 172 -2.94 -9.99 23.38
CA GLY A 172 -3.61 -8.81 23.93
C GLY A 172 -3.00 -7.50 23.42
N ILE A 173 -1.67 -7.39 23.44
CA ILE A 173 -0.95 -6.22 22.88
C ILE A 173 -1.20 -6.10 21.36
N GLY A 174 -1.11 -7.20 20.62
CA GLY A 174 -1.35 -7.22 19.19
C GLY A 174 -2.76 -6.74 18.82
N TRP A 175 -3.76 -7.20 19.56
CA TRP A 175 -5.16 -6.77 19.38
C TRP A 175 -5.36 -5.26 19.60
N LEU A 176 -4.75 -4.72 20.67
CA LEU A 176 -4.79 -3.28 20.96
C LEU A 176 -4.07 -2.47 19.88
N LEU A 177 -2.92 -2.96 19.40
CA LEU A 177 -2.16 -2.31 18.31
C LEU A 177 -2.96 -2.29 17.00
N ILE A 178 -3.61 -3.38 16.60
CA ILE A 178 -4.46 -3.43 15.41
C ILE A 178 -5.58 -2.39 15.49
N LYS A 179 -6.28 -2.32 16.61
CA LYS A 179 -7.32 -1.30 16.84
C LYS A 179 -6.75 0.12 16.73
N LYS A 180 -5.56 0.36 17.28
CA LYS A 180 -4.92 1.67 17.25
C LYS A 180 -4.46 2.03 15.83
N ILE A 181 -3.85 1.11 15.10
CA ILE A 181 -3.44 1.29 13.69
C ILE A 181 -4.66 1.61 12.84
N ARG A 182 -5.78 0.89 13.04
CA ARG A 182 -7.04 1.19 12.35
C ARG A 182 -7.54 2.60 12.67
N SER A 183 -7.52 3.01 13.94
CA SER A 183 -7.90 4.37 14.33
C SER A 183 -7.03 5.42 13.63
N TRP A 184 -5.71 5.22 13.59
CA TRP A 184 -4.79 6.11 12.88
C TRP A 184 -5.04 6.14 11.38
N TYR A 185 -5.36 5.00 10.78
CA TYR A 185 -5.70 4.91 9.37
C TYR A 185 -7.00 5.67 9.05
N LEU A 186 -8.07 5.46 9.82
CA LEU A 186 -9.34 6.16 9.65
C LEU A 186 -9.21 7.69 9.88
N ASN A 187 -8.38 8.10 10.84
CA ASN A 187 -8.09 9.51 11.13
C ASN A 187 -7.05 10.13 10.19
N LYS A 188 -6.71 9.48 9.09
CA LYS A 188 -5.76 9.96 8.07
C LYS A 188 -4.34 10.26 8.57
N GLN A 189 -3.95 9.63 9.65
CA GLN A 189 -2.59 9.70 10.19
C GLN A 189 -1.65 8.69 9.53
N LEU A 190 -2.21 7.69 8.84
CA LEU A 190 -1.49 6.68 8.07
C LEU A 190 -2.20 6.47 6.72
N ASN A 191 -1.43 6.29 5.66
CA ASN A 191 -1.90 5.84 4.36
C ASN A 191 -1.31 4.46 4.00
N ASP A 192 -1.76 3.85 2.89
CA ASP A 192 -1.33 2.53 2.46
C ASP A 192 0.17 2.43 2.22
N ILE A 193 0.74 3.46 1.57
CA ILE A 193 2.18 3.53 1.27
C ILE A 193 2.96 3.67 2.56
N GLN A 194 2.52 4.56 3.45
CA GLN A 194 3.19 4.79 4.72
C GLN A 194 3.11 3.55 5.62
N LEU A 195 1.98 2.85 5.64
CA LEU A 195 1.81 1.64 6.42
C LEU A 195 2.81 0.56 5.99
N ASN A 196 2.97 0.35 4.67
CA ASN A 196 3.96 -0.59 4.12
C ASN A 196 5.39 -0.12 4.39
N ALA A 197 5.69 1.17 4.22
CA ALA A 197 7.01 1.73 4.51
C ALA A 197 7.37 1.62 6.00
N ASP A 198 6.42 1.90 6.89
CA ASP A 198 6.59 1.74 8.34
C ASP A 198 6.85 0.28 8.71
N ALA A 199 6.13 -0.67 8.10
CA ALA A 199 6.36 -2.10 8.30
C ALA A 199 7.77 -2.52 7.85
N ILE A 200 8.23 -2.04 6.68
CA ILE A 200 9.60 -2.26 6.19
C ILE A 200 10.62 -1.76 7.22
N VAL A 201 10.51 -0.50 7.63
CA VAL A 201 11.48 0.12 8.54
C VAL A 201 11.46 -0.57 9.90
N LEU A 202 10.29 -0.97 10.41
CA LEU A 202 10.18 -1.71 11.66
C LEU A 202 10.89 -3.07 11.59
N LEU A 203 10.75 -3.80 10.48
CA LEU A 203 11.47 -5.07 10.25
C LEU A 203 12.99 -4.87 10.26
N PHE A 204 13.47 -3.81 9.59
CA PHE A 204 14.89 -3.46 9.62
C PHE A 204 15.35 -3.07 11.02
N ASN A 205 14.54 -2.29 11.75
CA ASN A 205 14.89 -1.86 13.09
C ASN A 205 15.07 -3.03 14.05
N ILE A 206 14.12 -3.98 14.02
CA ILE A 206 14.24 -5.21 14.83
C ILE A 206 15.48 -6.01 14.43
N ASN A 207 15.72 -6.18 13.12
CA ASN A 207 16.88 -6.90 12.63
C ASN A 207 18.19 -6.25 13.10
N TYR A 208 18.32 -4.93 12.99
CA TYR A 208 19.52 -4.21 13.41
C TYR A 208 19.69 -4.23 14.93
N ALA A 209 18.61 -4.11 15.70
CA ALA A 209 18.68 -4.26 17.15
C ALA A 209 19.21 -5.64 17.58
N VAL A 210 18.79 -6.73 16.89
CA VAL A 210 19.31 -8.08 17.15
C VAL A 210 20.80 -8.16 16.87
N PHE A 211 21.31 -7.52 15.81
CA PHE A 211 22.75 -7.50 15.55
C PHE A 211 23.55 -6.73 16.60
N ILE A 212 23.04 -5.58 17.03
CA ILE A 212 23.67 -4.76 18.07
C ILE A 212 23.64 -5.51 19.41
N LEU A 213 22.57 -6.30 19.68
CA LEU A 213 22.42 -7.09 20.89
C LEU A 213 23.57 -8.12 21.09
N LEU A 214 24.15 -8.62 19.99
CA LEU A 214 25.29 -9.54 20.07
C LEU A 214 26.53 -8.90 20.71
N ASN A 215 26.59 -7.57 20.77
CA ASN A 215 27.71 -6.80 21.32
C ASN A 215 27.33 -6.09 22.63
N ASP A 216 26.22 -5.35 22.62
CA ASP A 216 25.79 -4.55 23.76
C ASP A 216 24.26 -4.41 23.81
N ILE A 217 23.66 -4.81 24.94
CA ILE A 217 22.22 -4.76 25.16
C ILE A 217 21.71 -3.31 25.28
N GLY A 218 22.49 -2.40 25.85
CA GLY A 218 22.08 -0.99 26.04
C GLY A 218 21.94 -0.29 24.70
N PHE A 219 22.95 -0.44 23.82
CA PHE A 219 22.88 0.09 22.46
C PHE A 219 21.85 -0.62 21.59
N ALA A 220 21.59 -1.91 21.79
CA ALA A 220 20.51 -2.62 21.11
C ALA A 220 19.13 -2.03 21.48
N LEU A 221 18.86 -1.80 22.74
CA LEU A 221 17.62 -1.17 23.20
C LEU A 221 17.53 0.27 22.69
N LEU A 222 18.64 1.02 22.74
CA LEU A 222 18.71 2.38 22.22
C LEU A 222 18.41 2.44 20.73
N SER A 223 18.90 1.48 19.94
CA SER A 223 18.66 1.41 18.49
C SER A 223 17.18 1.29 18.11
N LEU A 224 16.33 0.75 18.98
CA LEU A 224 14.89 0.72 18.75
C LEU A 224 14.26 2.11 18.64
N LEU A 225 14.90 3.15 19.17
CA LEU A 225 14.48 4.55 19.01
C LEU A 225 14.68 5.07 17.57
N ALA A 226 15.40 4.35 16.71
CA ALA A 226 15.54 4.74 15.30
C ALA A 226 14.17 4.80 14.57
N PHE A 227 13.22 3.93 14.92
CA PHE A 227 11.88 3.97 14.34
C PHE A 227 11.09 5.21 14.76
N PRO A 228 10.98 5.60 16.03
CA PRO A 228 10.43 6.90 16.42
C PRO A 228 11.10 8.10 15.73
N ILE A 229 12.43 8.10 15.59
CA ILE A 229 13.16 9.16 14.89
C ILE A 229 12.74 9.23 13.43
N TYR A 230 12.67 8.10 12.73
CA TYR A 230 12.15 8.00 11.38
C TYR A 230 10.74 8.62 11.27
N LYS A 231 9.83 8.33 12.21
CA LYS A 231 8.47 8.89 12.24
C LYS A 231 8.47 10.40 12.49
N LEU A 232 9.30 10.91 13.38
CA LEU A 232 9.41 12.33 13.67
C LEU A 232 9.90 13.12 12.44
N VAL A 233 10.95 12.61 11.77
CA VAL A 233 11.46 13.21 10.52
C VAL A 233 10.37 13.19 9.44
N GLY A 234 9.64 12.06 9.31
CA GLY A 234 8.51 11.94 8.40
C GLY A 234 7.42 12.97 8.66
N TYR A 235 7.01 13.11 9.91
CA TYR A 235 6.01 14.11 10.30
C TYR A 235 6.48 15.54 9.95
N ALA A 236 7.72 15.87 10.23
CA ALA A 236 8.28 17.19 9.90
C ALA A 236 8.30 17.41 8.37
N CYS A 237 8.78 16.43 7.60
CA CYS A 237 8.83 16.52 6.13
C CYS A 237 7.43 16.68 5.52
N PHE A 238 6.47 15.86 5.92
CA PHE A 238 5.11 15.93 5.38
C PHE A 238 4.38 17.20 5.82
N SER A 239 4.61 17.69 7.04
CA SER A 239 4.02 18.96 7.50
C SER A 239 4.50 20.16 6.70
N LEU A 240 5.78 20.16 6.28
CA LEU A 240 6.34 21.20 5.41
C LEU A 240 5.74 21.15 4.00
N LEU A 241 5.52 19.94 3.46
CA LEU A 241 4.92 19.74 2.14
C LEU A 241 3.43 20.10 2.10
N ARG A 242 2.70 19.87 3.21
CA ARG A 242 1.25 20.12 3.32
C ARG A 242 0.86 21.60 3.22
N LYS A 243 1.80 22.54 3.37
CA LYS A 243 1.54 23.99 3.23
C LYS A 243 1.16 24.41 1.81
N ARG A 244 1.23 23.53 0.80
CA ARG A 244 0.67 23.79 -0.53
C ARG A 244 -0.86 23.76 -0.46
N LYS A 245 -1.51 24.82 -0.97
CA LYS A 245 -2.98 24.96 -1.05
C LYS A 245 -3.61 23.68 -1.58
N ILE A 246 -4.33 22.96 -0.72
CA ILE A 246 -5.23 21.88 -1.13
C ILE A 246 -6.37 22.57 -1.90
N ARG A 247 -6.62 22.13 -3.14
CA ARG A 247 -7.82 22.54 -3.92
C ARG A 247 -9.02 22.25 -3.04
N SER A 248 -9.92 23.21 -2.84
CA SER A 248 -11.04 23.11 -1.90
C SER A 248 -12.03 21.98 -2.23
N GLN A 249 -12.03 21.53 -3.48
CA GLN A 249 -12.76 20.35 -3.94
C GLN A 249 -11.91 19.61 -4.96
N ALA A 250 -11.42 18.44 -4.56
CA ALA A 250 -10.73 17.54 -5.46
C ALA A 250 -11.77 16.78 -6.32
N PRO A 251 -11.52 16.61 -7.64
CA PRO A 251 -12.46 15.92 -8.52
C PRO A 251 -12.62 14.44 -8.15
N ARG A 252 -13.84 13.93 -8.28
CA ARG A 252 -14.21 12.54 -8.03
C ARG A 252 -14.29 11.78 -9.34
N LEU A 253 -13.38 10.83 -9.55
CA LEU A 253 -13.33 9.99 -10.74
C LEU A 253 -14.01 8.64 -10.45
N LEU A 254 -15.06 8.32 -11.19
CA LEU A 254 -15.65 6.98 -11.20
C LEU A 254 -14.97 6.13 -12.28
N LEU A 255 -14.41 4.98 -11.85
CA LEU A 255 -13.83 3.98 -12.74
C LEU A 255 -14.83 2.84 -12.95
N LEU A 256 -15.24 2.63 -14.21
CA LEU A 256 -16.10 1.52 -14.63
C LEU A 256 -15.30 0.59 -15.54
N ARG A 257 -15.42 -0.73 -15.34
CA ARG A 257 -14.62 -1.70 -16.04
C ARG A 257 -15.45 -2.87 -16.55
N VAL A 258 -14.98 -3.48 -17.62
CA VAL A 258 -15.48 -4.78 -18.07
C VAL A 258 -14.92 -5.86 -17.13
N PHE A 259 -15.77 -6.48 -16.33
CA PHE A 259 -15.36 -7.49 -15.35
C PHE A 259 -14.63 -8.70 -15.97
N ALA A 260 -14.87 -9.01 -17.25
CA ALA A 260 -14.27 -10.15 -17.94
C ALA A 260 -12.83 -9.94 -18.46
N LEU A 261 -12.28 -8.73 -18.38
CA LEU A 261 -10.92 -8.43 -18.90
C LEU A 261 -9.77 -8.81 -17.96
N GLY A 262 -10.07 -9.19 -16.72
CA GLY A 262 -9.08 -9.68 -15.77
C GLY A 262 -7.88 -8.74 -15.59
N ASP A 263 -6.67 -9.31 -15.71
CA ASP A 263 -5.39 -8.60 -15.45
C ASP A 263 -5.11 -7.42 -16.40
N ASP A 264 -5.62 -7.40 -17.62
CA ASP A 264 -5.32 -6.34 -18.60
C ASP A 264 -6.02 -5.02 -18.25
N SER A 265 -7.29 -5.08 -17.84
CA SER A 265 -8.03 -3.90 -17.37
C SER A 265 -7.44 -3.37 -16.08
N ARG A 266 -7.11 -4.28 -15.16
CA ARG A 266 -6.50 -3.98 -13.88
C ARG A 266 -5.17 -3.25 -14.03
N ASN A 267 -4.25 -3.74 -14.87
CA ASN A 267 -2.94 -3.14 -15.06
C ASN A 267 -3.04 -1.68 -15.56
N LEU A 268 -4.00 -1.38 -16.45
CA LEU A 268 -4.22 -0.02 -16.94
C LEU A 268 -4.76 0.87 -15.81
N PHE A 269 -5.77 0.41 -15.09
CA PHE A 269 -6.38 1.17 -14.00
C PHE A 269 -5.43 1.39 -12.82
N GLU A 270 -4.65 0.39 -12.42
CA GLU A 270 -3.61 0.56 -11.38
C GLU A 270 -2.62 1.68 -11.74
N ARG A 271 -2.24 1.78 -13.03
CA ARG A 271 -1.36 2.86 -13.49
C ARG A 271 -2.03 4.22 -13.47
N ILE A 272 -3.27 4.31 -13.93
CA ILE A 272 -4.05 5.56 -13.89
C ILE A 272 -4.27 5.98 -12.45
N MET A 273 -4.72 5.08 -11.58
CA MET A 273 -4.96 5.33 -10.17
C MET A 273 -3.71 5.85 -9.45
N ARG A 274 -2.53 5.30 -9.78
CA ARG A 274 -1.24 5.73 -9.19
C ARG A 274 -1.00 7.23 -9.33
N TYR A 275 -1.33 7.81 -10.48
CA TYR A 275 -1.13 9.24 -10.76
C TYR A 275 -2.35 10.08 -10.38
N TRP A 276 -3.56 9.58 -10.67
CA TRP A 276 -4.79 10.32 -10.40
C TRP A 276 -5.01 10.60 -8.91
N ARG A 277 -4.55 9.71 -8.03
CA ARG A 277 -4.65 9.90 -6.56
C ARG A 277 -4.03 11.22 -6.07
N TYR A 278 -3.16 11.85 -6.84
CA TYR A 278 -2.62 13.19 -6.52
C TYR A 278 -3.52 14.33 -7.01
N ALA A 279 -4.44 14.07 -7.91
CA ALA A 279 -5.36 15.05 -8.48
C ALA A 279 -6.75 15.01 -7.82
N GLY A 280 -7.24 13.80 -7.50
CA GLY A 280 -8.58 13.61 -6.99
C GLY A 280 -8.87 12.24 -6.40
N SER A 281 -10.06 12.09 -5.83
CA SER A 281 -10.54 10.82 -5.29
C SER A 281 -10.99 9.87 -6.40
N ILE A 282 -10.95 8.57 -6.10
CA ILE A 282 -11.34 7.50 -7.00
C ILE A 282 -12.46 6.70 -6.37
N GLN A 283 -13.47 6.34 -7.18
CA GLN A 283 -14.59 5.50 -6.79
C GLN A 283 -14.66 4.31 -7.76
N MET A 284 -14.87 3.11 -7.23
CA MET A 284 -14.99 1.88 -8.02
C MET A 284 -16.08 0.98 -7.47
N ILE A 285 -16.76 0.26 -8.36
CA ILE A 285 -17.63 -0.86 -7.97
C ILE A 285 -16.80 -2.13 -8.02
N SER A 286 -16.81 -2.88 -6.91
CA SER A 286 -16.11 -4.14 -6.77
C SER A 286 -17.13 -5.28 -6.60
N GLY A 287 -17.09 -6.24 -7.52
CA GLY A 287 -17.89 -7.46 -7.45
C GLY A 287 -17.20 -8.55 -6.60
N PRO A 288 -17.90 -9.67 -6.33
CA PRO A 288 -17.34 -10.78 -5.54
C PRO A 288 -16.08 -11.42 -6.14
N ASP A 289 -15.91 -11.33 -7.47
CA ASP A 289 -14.75 -11.81 -8.21
C ASP A 289 -13.45 -11.06 -7.87
N LEU A 290 -13.58 -9.80 -7.46
CA LEU A 290 -12.44 -8.95 -7.11
C LEU A 290 -11.99 -9.09 -5.67
N ALA A 291 -12.91 -9.31 -4.76
CA ALA A 291 -12.59 -9.58 -3.35
C ALA A 291 -11.63 -10.79 -3.20
N THR A 292 -11.54 -11.65 -4.25
CA THR A 292 -10.65 -12.82 -4.25
C THR A 292 -9.30 -12.57 -4.91
N THR A 293 -9.08 -11.44 -5.58
CA THR A 293 -7.91 -11.25 -6.46
C THR A 293 -6.82 -10.35 -5.89
N THR A 294 -7.16 -9.31 -5.14
CA THR A 294 -6.20 -8.43 -4.42
C THR A 294 -6.82 -7.93 -3.15
N ILE A 295 -6.07 -8.03 -2.08
CA ILE A 295 -6.43 -7.45 -0.78
C ILE A 295 -5.64 -6.15 -0.63
N GLU A 296 -6.34 -5.04 -0.41
CA GLU A 296 -5.72 -3.75 -0.12
C GLU A 296 -5.46 -3.60 1.40
N PRO A 297 -4.50 -2.74 1.82
CA PRO A 297 -4.16 -2.58 3.23
C PRO A 297 -5.34 -2.26 4.14
N HIS A 298 -6.28 -1.43 3.69
CA HIS A 298 -7.46 -1.06 4.46
C HIS A 298 -8.44 -2.23 4.65
N GLU A 299 -8.56 -3.12 3.67
CA GLU A 299 -9.39 -4.33 3.76
C GLU A 299 -8.78 -5.32 4.74
N LEU A 300 -7.45 -5.51 4.68
CA LEU A 300 -6.75 -6.34 5.64
C LEU A 300 -6.95 -5.83 7.07
N ILE A 301 -6.83 -4.52 7.30
CA ILE A 301 -7.06 -3.90 8.60
C ILE A 301 -8.52 -4.05 9.03
N ALA A 302 -9.49 -3.88 8.12
CA ALA A 302 -10.90 -4.09 8.38
C ALA A 302 -11.21 -5.55 8.73
N TYR A 303 -10.62 -6.51 7.99
CA TYR A 303 -10.74 -7.94 8.25
C TYR A 303 -10.18 -8.30 9.65
N LEU A 304 -8.93 -7.90 9.95
CA LEU A 304 -8.28 -8.18 11.22
C LEU A 304 -9.01 -7.54 12.42
N SER A 305 -9.76 -6.46 12.18
CA SER A 305 -10.58 -5.80 13.21
C SER A 305 -12.03 -6.30 13.27
N GLY A 306 -12.40 -7.30 12.47
CA GLY A 306 -13.76 -7.89 12.43
C GLY A 306 -14.84 -6.97 11.84
N GLN A 307 -14.47 -6.03 10.97
CA GLN A 307 -15.40 -5.01 10.42
C GLN A 307 -15.47 -4.99 8.89
N LEU A 308 -15.02 -6.04 8.23
CA LEU A 308 -15.08 -6.15 6.76
C LEU A 308 -16.53 -6.08 6.24
N ASN A 309 -17.50 -6.64 6.98
CA ASN A 309 -18.92 -6.65 6.59
C ASN A 309 -19.50 -5.24 6.41
N ASN A 310 -18.95 -4.23 7.09
CA ASN A 310 -19.42 -2.85 6.99
C ASN A 310 -19.09 -2.19 5.62
N ALA A 311 -18.23 -2.81 4.82
CA ALA A 311 -17.87 -2.32 3.48
C ALA A 311 -18.85 -2.78 2.40
N PHE A 312 -19.74 -3.74 2.71
CA PHE A 312 -20.70 -4.24 1.73
C PHE A 312 -21.94 -3.34 1.64
N CYS A 313 -22.36 -3.12 0.40
CA CYS A 313 -23.61 -2.43 0.08
C CYS A 313 -24.72 -3.50 -0.06
N GLU A 314 -25.53 -3.69 0.98
CA GLU A 314 -26.55 -4.75 1.00
C GLU A 314 -27.95 -4.23 0.67
N ASP A 315 -28.29 -3.04 1.15
CA ASP A 315 -29.57 -2.38 0.99
C ASP A 315 -29.42 -0.88 0.62
N GLU A 316 -30.52 -0.20 0.37
CA GLU A 316 -30.51 1.20 -0.06
C GLU A 316 -29.94 2.15 1.00
N ASP A 317 -30.14 1.85 2.27
CA ASP A 317 -29.64 2.68 3.37
C ASP A 317 -28.14 2.47 3.58
N SER A 318 -27.65 1.26 3.45
CA SER A 318 -26.19 0.97 3.45
C SER A 318 -25.50 1.61 2.25
N ILE A 319 -26.13 1.59 1.06
CA ILE A 319 -25.62 2.27 -0.14
C ILE A 319 -25.46 3.77 0.11
N LYS A 320 -26.54 4.45 0.55
CA LYS A 320 -26.51 5.89 0.87
C LYS A 320 -25.46 6.21 1.93
N THR A 321 -25.39 5.39 2.97
CA THR A 321 -24.46 5.54 4.08
C THR A 321 -23.01 5.38 3.60
N ASN A 322 -22.71 4.35 2.81
CA ASN A 322 -21.35 4.10 2.30
C ASN A 322 -20.91 5.20 1.32
N ILE A 323 -21.79 5.65 0.42
CA ILE A 323 -21.48 6.76 -0.49
C ILE A 323 -21.22 8.06 0.29
N SER A 324 -22.03 8.35 1.33
CA SER A 324 -21.84 9.55 2.15
C SER A 324 -20.56 9.51 2.99
N LYS A 325 -20.10 8.31 3.36
CA LYS A 325 -18.86 8.07 4.09
C LYS A 325 -17.63 7.91 3.19
N ALA A 326 -17.80 8.03 1.86
CA ALA A 326 -16.69 7.96 0.92
C ALA A 326 -15.57 8.93 1.32
N ASP A 327 -14.34 8.44 1.27
CA ASP A 327 -13.18 9.20 1.66
C ASP A 327 -12.71 10.12 0.53
N LEU A 328 -13.11 11.39 0.60
CA LEU A 328 -12.83 12.40 -0.43
C LEU A 328 -11.62 13.29 -0.11
N LEU A 329 -11.14 13.28 1.14
CA LEU A 329 -10.05 14.14 1.55
C LEU A 329 -8.68 13.46 1.34
N PRO A 330 -7.63 14.19 0.97
CA PRO A 330 -6.31 13.61 0.81
C PRO A 330 -5.68 13.21 2.15
N ASP A 331 -4.83 12.23 2.10
CA ASP A 331 -3.96 11.80 3.20
C ASP A 331 -2.80 12.81 3.41
N LEU A 332 -1.92 12.53 4.40
CA LEU A 332 -0.80 13.42 4.75
C LEU A 332 0.19 13.67 3.61
N ASP A 333 0.34 12.72 2.70
CA ASP A 333 1.20 12.80 1.52
C ASP A 333 0.51 13.43 0.31
N SER A 334 -0.69 14.01 0.51
CA SER A 334 -1.53 14.62 -0.52
C SER A 334 -2.09 13.62 -1.54
N THR A 335 -2.11 12.33 -1.24
CA THR A 335 -2.78 11.33 -2.08
C THR A 335 -4.21 11.08 -1.60
N HIS A 336 -5.13 10.90 -2.54
CA HIS A 336 -6.51 10.48 -2.25
C HIS A 336 -6.60 8.95 -2.21
N ARG A 337 -7.50 8.43 -1.39
CA ARG A 337 -7.79 7.01 -1.30
C ARG A 337 -8.69 6.55 -2.44
N VAL A 338 -8.61 5.27 -2.75
CA VAL A 338 -9.58 4.60 -3.61
C VAL A 338 -10.75 4.16 -2.74
N ASN A 339 -11.96 4.53 -3.12
CA ASN A 339 -13.18 4.11 -2.45
C ASN A 339 -13.79 2.96 -3.26
N GLU A 340 -13.71 1.75 -2.71
CA GLU A 340 -14.29 0.55 -3.31
C GLU A 340 -15.62 0.23 -2.66
N PHE A 341 -16.65 0.03 -3.49
CA PHE A 341 -18.00 -0.31 -3.06
C PHE A 341 -18.28 -1.76 -3.42
N PHE A 342 -18.28 -2.61 -2.41
CA PHE A 342 -18.54 -4.05 -2.60
C PHE A 342 -20.02 -4.30 -2.78
N CYS A 343 -20.38 -4.86 -3.93
CA CYS A 343 -21.76 -5.12 -4.32
C CYS A 343 -21.98 -6.62 -4.55
N ARG A 344 -23.20 -7.07 -4.27
CA ARG A 344 -23.71 -8.35 -4.76
C ARG A 344 -24.36 -8.17 -6.13
N ASP A 345 -24.62 -9.27 -6.83
CA ASP A 345 -25.16 -9.25 -8.22
C ASP A 345 -26.51 -8.53 -8.38
N ASN A 346 -27.23 -8.34 -7.30
CA ASN A 346 -28.58 -7.74 -7.34
C ASN A 346 -28.62 -6.23 -7.08
N ASN A 347 -27.61 -5.63 -6.46
CA ASN A 347 -27.68 -4.23 -6.01
C ASN A 347 -26.65 -3.27 -6.64
N TRP A 348 -25.71 -3.79 -7.45
CA TRP A 348 -24.69 -2.95 -8.10
C TRP A 348 -25.27 -1.81 -8.97
N LYS A 349 -26.48 -2.01 -9.56
CA LYS A 349 -27.16 -0.99 -10.36
C LYS A 349 -27.55 0.23 -9.53
N GLN A 350 -28.00 0.02 -8.29
CA GLN A 350 -28.36 1.09 -7.37
C GLN A 350 -27.11 1.84 -6.90
N VAL A 351 -26.03 1.09 -6.62
CA VAL A 351 -24.73 1.66 -6.28
C VAL A 351 -24.19 2.50 -7.44
N LEU A 352 -24.24 1.99 -8.68
CA LEU A 352 -23.86 2.72 -9.88
C LEU A 352 -24.60 4.07 -9.99
N LYS A 353 -25.92 4.07 -9.79
CA LYS A 353 -26.73 5.31 -9.84
C LYS A 353 -26.26 6.32 -8.79
N GLY A 354 -26.00 5.88 -7.57
CA GLY A 354 -25.50 6.75 -6.50
C GLY A 354 -24.12 7.32 -6.80
N LEU A 355 -23.20 6.48 -7.30
CA LEU A 355 -21.84 6.88 -7.65
C LEU A 355 -21.80 7.84 -8.84
N VAL A 356 -22.56 7.55 -9.90
CA VAL A 356 -22.68 8.43 -11.07
C VAL A 356 -23.13 9.83 -10.66
N ASN A 357 -24.16 9.93 -9.81
CA ASN A 357 -24.68 11.21 -9.33
C ASN A 357 -23.68 11.97 -8.42
N SER A 358 -22.74 11.25 -7.79
CA SER A 358 -21.76 11.85 -6.90
C SER A 358 -20.39 12.10 -7.55
N SER A 359 -20.19 11.71 -8.81
CA SER A 359 -18.91 11.81 -9.52
C SER A 359 -18.81 13.08 -10.37
N ASP A 360 -17.59 13.55 -10.61
CA ASP A 360 -17.30 14.70 -11.47
C ASP A 360 -16.82 14.27 -12.86
N LEU A 361 -16.21 13.08 -12.95
CA LEU A 361 -15.70 12.46 -14.17
C LEU A 361 -15.96 10.96 -14.15
N VAL A 362 -16.13 10.36 -15.33
CA VAL A 362 -16.25 8.92 -15.51
C VAL A 362 -15.21 8.44 -16.53
N LEU A 363 -14.50 7.37 -16.18
CA LEU A 363 -13.62 6.63 -17.09
C LEU A 363 -14.13 5.21 -17.18
N MET A 364 -14.60 4.81 -18.36
CA MET A 364 -15.14 3.48 -18.60
C MET A 364 -14.25 2.69 -19.56
N ASP A 365 -13.83 1.49 -19.14
CA ASP A 365 -13.09 0.56 -19.98
C ASP A 365 -14.06 -0.25 -20.85
N LEU A 366 -14.00 -0.06 -22.14
CA LEU A 366 -14.76 -0.81 -23.16
C LEU A 366 -13.87 -1.65 -24.05
N ARG A 367 -12.64 -1.95 -23.64
CA ARG A 367 -11.76 -2.82 -24.41
C ARG A 367 -12.38 -4.20 -24.52
N ARG A 368 -12.33 -4.78 -25.73
CA ARG A 368 -12.97 -6.06 -26.10
C ARG A 368 -14.51 -6.07 -25.87
N PHE A 369 -15.14 -4.90 -25.74
CA PHE A 369 -16.59 -4.83 -25.56
C PHE A 369 -17.31 -5.40 -26.79
N SER A 370 -18.29 -6.28 -26.54
CA SER A 370 -19.11 -6.98 -27.53
C SER A 370 -20.47 -7.35 -26.92
N ASN A 371 -21.31 -8.00 -27.70
CA ASN A 371 -22.68 -8.37 -27.27
C ASN A 371 -22.73 -9.29 -26.03
N ALA A 372 -21.62 -9.94 -25.67
CA ALA A 372 -21.54 -10.83 -24.49
C ALA A 372 -21.63 -10.06 -23.15
N PHE A 373 -21.40 -8.73 -23.13
CA PHE A 373 -21.22 -7.94 -21.91
C PHE A 373 -22.48 -7.10 -21.57
N ASN A 374 -23.53 -7.77 -21.09
CA ASN A 374 -24.81 -7.11 -20.74
C ASN A 374 -24.67 -6.07 -19.62
N GLY A 375 -23.75 -6.24 -18.67
CA GLY A 375 -23.47 -5.27 -17.62
C GLY A 375 -23.02 -3.94 -18.20
N CYS A 376 -22.05 -3.96 -19.12
CA CYS A 376 -21.53 -2.74 -19.76
C CYS A 376 -22.58 -2.05 -20.66
N LYS A 377 -23.47 -2.82 -21.31
CA LYS A 377 -24.64 -2.22 -22.03
C LYS A 377 -25.51 -1.42 -21.07
N TYR A 378 -25.80 -1.98 -19.90
CA TYR A 378 -26.58 -1.26 -18.88
C TYR A 378 -25.83 -0.02 -18.40
N GLU A 379 -24.55 -0.12 -18.12
CA GLU A 379 -23.72 1.02 -17.66
C GLU A 379 -23.69 2.15 -18.68
N ILE A 380 -23.52 1.84 -19.99
CA ILE A 380 -23.58 2.85 -21.06
C ILE A 380 -24.94 3.55 -21.07
N LYS A 381 -26.06 2.79 -21.04
CA LYS A 381 -27.41 3.36 -21.02
C LYS A 381 -27.67 4.20 -19.75
N ALA A 382 -27.15 3.74 -18.62
CA ALA A 382 -27.23 4.48 -17.36
C ALA A 382 -26.46 5.80 -17.42
N LEU A 383 -25.24 5.81 -17.98
CA LEU A 383 -24.45 7.03 -18.17
C LEU A 383 -25.14 8.01 -19.11
N VAL A 384 -25.70 7.55 -20.24
CA VAL A 384 -26.47 8.40 -21.16
C VAL A 384 -27.65 9.09 -20.43
N ASN A 385 -28.28 8.37 -19.49
CA ASN A 385 -29.41 8.93 -18.74
C ASN A 385 -29.00 9.89 -17.62
N TRP A 386 -27.95 9.57 -16.87
CA TRP A 386 -27.71 10.20 -15.57
C TRP A 386 -26.48 11.07 -15.50
N PHE A 387 -25.58 11.00 -16.49
CA PHE A 387 -24.27 11.68 -16.41
C PHE A 387 -23.90 12.42 -17.69
N PRO A 388 -23.32 13.62 -17.64
CA PRO A 388 -22.89 14.34 -18.82
C PRO A 388 -21.83 13.56 -19.61
N MET A 389 -22.17 13.15 -20.85
CA MET A 389 -21.26 12.37 -21.69
C MET A 389 -19.99 13.14 -22.06
N ALA A 390 -20.04 14.48 -22.08
CA ALA A 390 -18.88 15.33 -22.24
C ALA A 390 -17.80 15.10 -21.16
N LYS A 391 -18.20 14.67 -19.94
CA LYS A 391 -17.32 14.36 -18.80
C LYS A 391 -16.98 12.87 -18.68
N THR A 392 -17.33 12.08 -19.70
CA THR A 392 -17.05 10.65 -19.78
C THR A 392 -15.98 10.36 -20.81
N ILE A 393 -15.07 9.44 -20.49
CA ILE A 393 -14.06 8.90 -21.43
C ILE A 393 -14.27 7.39 -21.50
N PHE A 394 -14.39 6.88 -22.72
CA PHE A 394 -14.49 5.45 -22.99
C PHE A 394 -13.17 4.98 -23.60
N ILE A 395 -12.57 3.95 -22.99
CA ILE A 395 -11.34 3.32 -23.49
C ILE A 395 -11.73 2.15 -24.39
N VAL A 396 -11.20 2.11 -25.59
CA VAL A 396 -11.41 1.03 -26.56
C VAL A 396 -10.06 0.50 -27.06
N ASP A 397 -10.05 -0.71 -27.62
CA ASP A 397 -8.89 -1.32 -28.23
C ASP A 397 -9.18 -1.83 -29.65
N GLU A 398 -8.23 -2.53 -30.26
CA GLU A 398 -8.40 -3.13 -31.58
C GLU A 398 -9.41 -4.29 -31.63
N PHE A 399 -9.73 -4.87 -30.46
CA PHE A 399 -10.68 -5.98 -30.32
C PHE A 399 -12.08 -5.52 -29.93
N THR A 400 -12.28 -4.23 -29.69
CA THR A 400 -13.59 -3.66 -29.38
C THR A 400 -14.47 -3.67 -30.62
N ASP A 401 -15.67 -4.23 -30.54
CA ASP A 401 -16.66 -4.14 -31.61
C ASP A 401 -17.24 -2.72 -31.67
N ILE A 402 -16.65 -1.91 -32.54
CA ILE A 402 -17.00 -0.47 -32.65
C ILE A 402 -18.42 -0.28 -33.17
N GLU A 403 -18.89 -1.12 -34.11
CA GLU A 403 -20.24 -1.00 -34.66
C GLU A 403 -21.29 -1.37 -33.58
N PHE A 404 -21.04 -2.43 -32.83
CA PHE A 404 -21.87 -2.79 -31.69
C PHE A 404 -21.82 -1.72 -30.59
N THR A 405 -20.67 -1.13 -30.35
CA THR A 405 -20.51 -0.02 -29.40
C THR A 405 -21.36 1.19 -29.81
N LYS A 406 -21.28 1.60 -31.08
CA LYS A 406 -22.11 2.69 -31.64
C LYS A 406 -23.61 2.38 -31.51
N ALA A 407 -24.03 1.17 -31.92
CA ALA A 407 -25.42 0.74 -31.79
C ALA A 407 -25.91 0.82 -30.34
N THR A 408 -25.06 0.39 -29.36
CA THR A 408 -25.40 0.48 -27.93
C THR A 408 -25.59 1.93 -27.45
N PHE A 409 -24.75 2.87 -27.93
CA PHE A 409 -24.96 4.30 -27.65
C PHE A 409 -26.25 4.83 -28.26
N ILE A 410 -26.53 4.50 -29.53
CA ILE A 410 -27.76 4.91 -30.22
C ILE A 410 -28.98 4.40 -29.44
N GLU A 411 -29.04 3.10 -29.13
CA GLU A 411 -30.11 2.54 -28.29
C GLU A 411 -30.23 3.26 -26.92
N GLY A 412 -29.08 3.62 -26.33
CA GLY A 412 -29.04 4.37 -25.06
C GLY A 412 -29.69 5.76 -25.20
N PHE A 413 -29.39 6.50 -26.27
CA PHE A 413 -29.98 7.82 -26.53
C PHE A 413 -31.45 7.74 -26.91
N GLU A 414 -31.85 6.73 -27.69
CA GLU A 414 -33.26 6.50 -28.06
C GLU A 414 -34.14 6.14 -26.87
N ALA A 415 -33.57 5.38 -25.91
CA ALA A 415 -34.26 4.98 -24.68
C ALA A 415 -34.04 5.95 -23.51
N ALA A 416 -33.40 7.10 -23.74
CA ALA A 416 -33.06 8.03 -22.68
C ALA A 416 -34.29 8.76 -22.15
N ASP A 417 -34.29 9.04 -20.84
CA ASP A 417 -35.31 9.89 -20.20
C ASP A 417 -35.32 11.26 -20.88
N PRO A 418 -36.50 11.83 -21.22
CA PRO A 418 -36.62 13.17 -21.81
C PRO A 418 -35.93 14.27 -21.01
N ASN A 419 -35.73 14.07 -19.70
CA ASN A 419 -35.00 14.99 -18.83
C ASN A 419 -33.48 14.79 -18.83
N SER A 420 -32.96 13.80 -19.57
CA SER A 420 -31.50 13.57 -19.65
C SER A 420 -30.77 14.82 -20.11
N VAL A 421 -29.67 15.15 -19.40
CA VAL A 421 -28.80 16.28 -19.74
C VAL A 421 -28.20 16.15 -21.13
N ASN A 422 -28.08 14.92 -21.64
CA ASN A 422 -27.46 14.59 -22.90
C ASN A 422 -28.36 14.77 -24.12
N LEU A 423 -29.66 14.95 -23.92
CA LEU A 423 -30.62 15.23 -25.02
C LEU A 423 -30.77 16.73 -25.31
N LYS A 424 -30.29 17.59 -24.41
CA LYS A 424 -30.49 19.06 -24.48
C LYS A 424 -29.43 19.78 -25.33
N SER A 425 -28.34 19.11 -25.72
CA SER A 425 -27.25 19.72 -26.50
C SER A 425 -26.56 18.67 -27.38
N THR A 426 -25.80 19.14 -28.37
CA THR A 426 -24.94 18.24 -29.18
C THR A 426 -23.90 17.58 -28.29
N THR A 427 -24.11 16.31 -28.00
CA THR A 427 -23.25 15.57 -27.04
C THR A 427 -22.06 14.95 -27.77
N LYS A 428 -20.87 15.34 -27.37
CA LYS A 428 -19.60 14.69 -27.82
C LYS A 428 -19.29 13.48 -26.92
N ILE A 429 -19.13 12.31 -27.55
CA ILE A 429 -18.61 11.10 -26.88
C ILE A 429 -17.10 11.02 -27.12
N THR A 430 -16.33 10.93 -26.03
CA THR A 430 -14.88 10.80 -26.11
C THR A 430 -14.48 9.32 -26.08
N LEU A 431 -14.02 8.79 -27.21
CA LEU A 431 -13.44 7.45 -27.31
C LEU A 431 -11.91 7.57 -27.39
N PHE A 432 -11.21 6.89 -26.49
CA PHE A 432 -9.77 6.79 -26.48
C PHE A 432 -9.34 5.39 -26.93
N LYS A 433 -8.68 5.28 -28.07
CA LYS A 433 -8.15 4.00 -28.56
C LYS A 433 -6.78 3.74 -27.99
N THR A 434 -6.62 2.65 -27.22
CA THR A 434 -5.32 2.24 -26.67
C THR A 434 -4.41 1.72 -27.78
N GLY A 435 -3.14 2.13 -27.73
CA GLY A 435 -2.08 1.66 -28.61
C GLY A 435 -1.35 0.43 -28.06
N LYS A 436 -0.29 0.02 -28.76
CA LYS A 436 0.59 -1.07 -28.31
C LYS A 436 1.45 -0.70 -27.09
N SER A 437 1.66 0.60 -26.84
CA SER A 437 2.45 1.11 -25.71
C SER A 437 1.54 1.59 -24.57
N GLN A 438 1.21 0.70 -23.66
CA GLN A 438 0.35 1.02 -22.50
C GLN A 438 0.90 2.15 -21.60
N GLY A 439 2.21 2.45 -21.64
CA GLY A 439 2.82 3.49 -20.82
C GLY A 439 2.43 4.90 -21.26
N ASP A 440 2.49 5.17 -22.55
CA ASP A 440 2.17 6.47 -23.12
C ASP A 440 0.66 6.76 -23.10
N ASP A 441 -0.15 5.71 -23.19
CA ASP A 441 -1.61 5.82 -23.15
C ASP A 441 -2.11 6.34 -21.78
N VAL A 442 -1.47 5.92 -20.68
CA VAL A 442 -1.83 6.38 -19.33
C VAL A 442 -1.73 7.90 -19.23
N PHE A 443 -0.63 8.49 -19.69
CA PHE A 443 -0.43 9.95 -19.59
C PHE A 443 -1.42 10.71 -20.49
N LYS A 444 -1.70 10.20 -21.69
CA LYS A 444 -2.71 10.81 -22.59
C LYS A 444 -4.12 10.76 -21.97
N ILE A 445 -4.49 9.64 -21.34
CA ILE A 445 -5.78 9.53 -20.64
C ILE A 445 -5.85 10.53 -19.49
N LEU A 446 -4.75 10.66 -18.70
CA LEU A 446 -4.68 11.62 -17.61
C LEU A 446 -4.80 13.06 -18.10
N ASP A 447 -4.15 13.42 -19.21
CA ASP A 447 -4.25 14.75 -19.83
C ASP A 447 -5.69 15.06 -20.26
N ILE A 448 -6.38 14.09 -20.89
CA ILE A 448 -7.79 14.24 -21.28
C ILE A 448 -8.69 14.37 -20.02
N LEU A 449 -8.44 13.57 -18.97
CA LEU A 449 -9.19 13.68 -17.72
C LEU A 449 -8.99 15.06 -17.07
N CYS A 450 -7.76 15.56 -17.05
CA CYS A 450 -7.46 16.88 -16.49
C CYS A 450 -8.13 18.01 -17.28
N SER A 451 -8.10 17.95 -18.64
CA SER A 451 -8.76 18.97 -19.48
C SER A 451 -10.27 19.04 -19.22
N LYS A 452 -10.92 17.88 -19.00
CA LYS A 452 -12.37 17.82 -18.73
C LYS A 452 -12.79 18.34 -17.34
N ILE A 453 -11.85 18.48 -16.39
CA ILE A 453 -12.12 19.12 -15.10
C ILE A 453 -12.35 20.63 -15.28
N ASP A 454 -11.54 21.24 -16.14
CA ASP A 454 -11.50 22.68 -16.32
C ASP A 454 -12.56 23.16 -17.33
N GLU A 455 -13.16 22.25 -18.11
CA GLU A 455 -14.30 22.55 -18.98
C GLU A 455 -15.54 22.90 -18.15
N ASN A 456 -15.83 24.20 -18.07
CA ASN A 456 -17.04 24.70 -17.43
C ASN A 456 -18.24 24.29 -18.33
N PRO A 457 -19.27 23.55 -17.84
CA PRO A 457 -20.38 23.10 -18.68
C PRO A 457 -21.22 24.25 -19.25
N ASN A 458 -20.91 25.50 -18.88
CA ASN A 458 -21.65 26.72 -19.29
C ASN A 458 -20.84 27.63 -20.26
N GLN A 459 -19.70 27.19 -20.80
CA GLN A 459 -19.06 27.91 -21.91
C GLN A 459 -19.48 27.28 -23.24
N PRO A 460 -20.07 28.06 -24.19
CA PRO A 460 -20.54 27.58 -25.48
C PRO A 460 -19.44 27.05 -26.39
#